data_d9f4d78962874d8fe36d469561a56e94
#
_entry.id   d9f4d78962874d8fe36d469561a56e94
#
_cell.length_a   1.000
_cell.length_b   1.000
_cell.length_c   1.000
_cell.angle_alpha   90.00
_cell.angle_beta   90.00
_cell.angle_gamma   90.00
#
_symmetry.space_group_name_H-M   'P 1'
#
loop_
_entity.id
_entity.type
_entity.pdbx_description
1 polymer ?
#
loop_
_entity_poly.entity_id
_entity_poly.type
_entity_poly.pdbx_seq_one_letter_code
_entity_poly.pdbx_strand_id
1 'polypeptide(L)'
;MAQDRPCYEESLALLKKYNQNPSLVKHGLAVAVTMRHFAELWGEDADTWEVVGLIHDLDYEQFPENHCYKSAEILGEAGWPQDLIRAVQSHGWGICTDIEPQTRLEKTLYAVDELTGLITAVALVRPSKSVRDVKLKSVKKKWKNAAFAAGVSREIIQQGAEMLEMGLDDLIQQTLTAMQGKAEALGLSGTESGGVEASP
;
A
#
# COMPACT_ATOMS: atom_id res chain seq x y z
N MET A 1 26.14 10.59 13.87
CA MET A 1 26.21 10.44 12.38
C MET A 1 24.76 10.24 11.95
N ALA A 2 24.27 10.99 10.95
CA ALA A 2 22.94 10.70 10.39
C ALA A 2 23.01 9.29 9.80
N GLN A 3 22.14 8.40 10.21
CA GLN A 3 22.00 7.10 9.54
C GLN A 3 21.56 7.40 8.10
N ASP A 4 22.25 6.83 7.12
CA ASP A 4 21.83 6.91 5.73
C ASP A 4 20.43 6.30 5.64
N ARG A 5 19.49 7.03 5.05
CA ARG A 5 18.14 6.52 4.84
C ARG A 5 18.18 5.44 3.75
N PRO A 6 17.43 4.36 3.91
CA PRO A 6 17.41 3.27 2.94
C PRO A 6 16.93 3.77 1.57
N CYS A 7 17.59 3.33 0.50
CA CYS A 7 17.17 3.69 -0.85
C CYS A 7 16.12 2.71 -1.40
N TYR A 8 15.39 3.14 -2.42
CA TYR A 8 14.31 2.35 -3.02
C TYR A 8 14.78 1.00 -3.57
N GLU A 9 15.91 0.99 -4.27
CA GLU A 9 16.46 -0.22 -4.93
C GLU A 9 16.86 -1.27 -3.90
N GLU A 10 17.51 -0.88 -2.81
CA GLU A 10 17.90 -1.78 -1.72
C GLU A 10 16.67 -2.32 -1.00
N SER A 11 15.68 -1.47 -0.77
CA SER A 11 14.42 -1.85 -0.13
C SER A 11 13.60 -2.81 -1.00
N LEU A 12 13.55 -2.60 -2.32
CA LEU A 12 12.91 -3.52 -3.26
C LEU A 12 13.63 -4.87 -3.32
N ALA A 13 14.96 -4.87 -3.27
CA ALA A 13 15.74 -6.09 -3.21
C ALA A 13 15.47 -6.86 -1.90
N LEU A 14 15.38 -6.15 -0.78
CA LEU A 14 15.06 -6.72 0.52
C LEU A 14 13.64 -7.29 0.53
N LEU A 15 12.64 -6.56 0.03
CA LEU A 15 11.26 -7.05 -0.11
C LEU A 15 11.23 -8.36 -0.89
N LYS A 16 11.86 -8.41 -2.07
CA LYS A 16 11.90 -9.59 -2.94
C LYS A 16 12.67 -10.77 -2.36
N LYS A 17 13.58 -10.54 -1.43
CA LYS A 17 14.29 -11.60 -0.70
C LYS A 17 13.33 -12.36 0.21
N TYR A 18 12.39 -11.68 0.85
CA TYR A 18 11.46 -12.26 1.81
C TYR A 18 10.08 -12.59 1.21
N ASN A 19 9.72 -11.99 0.08
CA ASN A 19 8.44 -12.20 -0.59
C ASN A 19 8.66 -12.70 -2.03
N GLN A 20 8.30 -13.96 -2.30
CA GLN A 20 8.37 -14.59 -3.61
C GLN A 20 7.01 -14.52 -4.33
N ASN A 21 5.92 -14.35 -3.58
CA ASN A 21 4.58 -14.20 -4.13
C ASN A 21 4.43 -12.86 -4.86
N PRO A 22 4.18 -12.88 -6.19
CA PRO A 22 4.06 -11.65 -6.97
C PRO A 22 2.92 -10.72 -6.49
N SER A 23 1.90 -11.27 -5.83
CA SER A 23 0.78 -10.47 -5.32
C SER A 23 1.20 -9.63 -4.13
N LEU A 24 2.04 -10.15 -3.22
CA LEU A 24 2.57 -9.40 -2.09
C LEU A 24 3.54 -8.31 -2.54
N VAL A 25 4.42 -8.61 -3.49
CA VAL A 25 5.31 -7.59 -4.08
C VAL A 25 4.49 -6.48 -4.74
N LYS A 26 3.42 -6.82 -5.48
CA LYS A 26 2.53 -5.81 -6.10
C LYS A 26 1.78 -4.99 -5.06
N HIS A 27 1.39 -5.60 -3.94
CA HIS A 27 0.78 -4.89 -2.82
C HIS A 27 1.76 -3.87 -2.23
N GLY A 28 2.98 -4.28 -1.90
CA GLY A 28 4.03 -3.35 -1.45
C GLY A 28 4.26 -2.19 -2.42
N LEU A 29 4.29 -2.47 -3.74
CA LEU A 29 4.40 -1.42 -4.76
C LEU A 29 3.19 -0.48 -4.77
N ALA A 30 1.96 -0.99 -4.58
CA ALA A 30 0.76 -0.16 -4.54
C ALA A 30 0.74 0.76 -3.32
N VAL A 31 1.15 0.24 -2.16
CA VAL A 31 1.29 1.06 -0.95
C VAL A 31 2.42 2.08 -1.13
N ALA A 32 3.58 1.69 -1.68
CA ALA A 32 4.71 2.58 -1.93
C ALA A 32 4.32 3.83 -2.77
N VAL A 33 3.70 3.61 -3.94
CA VAL A 33 3.31 4.72 -4.83
C VAL A 33 2.23 5.60 -4.19
N THR A 34 1.38 5.03 -3.35
CA THR A 34 0.36 5.77 -2.61
C THR A 34 0.99 6.62 -1.51
N MET A 35 1.90 6.07 -0.73
CA MET A 35 2.65 6.79 0.29
C MET A 35 3.44 7.96 -0.30
N ARG A 36 4.15 7.73 -1.41
CA ARG A 36 4.85 8.80 -2.15
C ARG A 36 3.90 9.93 -2.55
N HIS A 37 2.75 9.59 -3.12
CA HIS A 37 1.75 10.59 -3.53
C HIS A 37 1.28 11.45 -2.36
N PHE A 38 0.98 10.86 -1.21
CA PHE A 38 0.57 11.60 -0.02
C PHE A 38 1.70 12.46 0.55
N ALA A 39 2.94 11.98 0.53
CA ALA A 39 4.09 12.78 0.92
C ALA A 39 4.25 14.03 0.04
N GLU A 40 4.18 13.85 -1.29
CA GLU A 40 4.23 14.95 -2.26
C GLU A 40 3.07 15.95 -2.04
N LEU A 41 1.86 15.46 -1.76
CA LEU A 41 0.68 16.29 -1.49
C LEU A 41 0.88 17.20 -0.26
N TRP A 42 1.61 16.73 0.73
CA TRP A 42 1.80 17.44 1.99
C TRP A 42 3.19 18.08 2.16
N GLY A 43 4.06 17.96 1.14
CA GLY A 43 5.42 18.52 1.17
C GLY A 43 6.36 17.78 2.13
N GLU A 44 6.10 16.49 2.36
CA GLU A 44 6.93 15.60 3.18
C GLU A 44 8.00 14.91 2.33
N ASP A 45 8.89 14.13 2.97
CA ASP A 45 9.94 13.37 2.30
C ASP A 45 9.37 12.17 1.53
N ALA A 46 9.12 12.36 0.24
CA ALA A 46 8.46 11.37 -0.62
C ALA A 46 9.28 10.08 -0.77
N ASP A 47 10.60 10.17 -0.80
CA ASP A 47 11.48 9.00 -0.95
C ASP A 47 11.42 8.11 0.31
N THR A 48 11.46 8.72 1.49
CA THR A 48 11.28 7.99 2.76
C THR A 48 9.90 7.34 2.86
N TRP A 49 8.83 8.08 2.50
CA TRP A 49 7.48 7.53 2.58
C TRP A 49 7.26 6.37 1.63
N GLU A 50 7.78 6.48 0.40
CA GLU A 50 7.72 5.41 -0.61
C GLU A 50 8.39 4.13 -0.11
N VAL A 51 9.58 4.25 0.47
CA VAL A 51 10.35 3.11 0.96
C VAL A 51 9.65 2.42 2.15
N VAL A 52 9.09 3.18 3.08
CA VAL A 52 8.30 2.63 4.20
C VAL A 52 7.07 1.89 3.69
N GLY A 53 6.35 2.48 2.73
CA GLY A 53 5.20 1.82 2.10
C GLY A 53 5.58 0.55 1.34
N LEU A 54 6.75 0.54 0.69
CA LEU A 54 7.24 -0.63 -0.06
C LEU A 54 7.49 -1.84 0.85
N ILE A 55 8.02 -1.59 2.05
CA ILE A 55 8.57 -2.64 2.91
C ILE A 55 7.65 -3.05 4.07
N HIS A 56 6.46 -2.42 4.21
CA HIS A 56 5.61 -2.60 5.39
C HIS A 56 5.28 -4.06 5.69
N ASP A 57 5.02 -4.86 4.67
CA ASP A 57 4.67 -6.29 4.73
C ASP A 57 5.88 -7.22 4.49
N LEU A 58 7.10 -6.77 4.79
CA LEU A 58 8.34 -7.49 4.51
C LEU A 58 8.33 -8.95 4.97
N ASP A 59 7.77 -9.21 6.13
CA ASP A 59 7.80 -10.51 6.81
C ASP A 59 6.57 -11.39 6.56
N TYR A 60 5.52 -10.83 5.93
CA TYR A 60 4.19 -11.44 5.89
C TYR A 60 4.16 -12.84 5.26
N GLU A 61 4.92 -13.08 4.18
CA GLU A 61 4.93 -14.39 3.51
C GLU A 61 5.62 -15.47 4.33
N GLN A 62 6.73 -15.13 4.98
CA GLN A 62 7.57 -16.12 5.68
C GLN A 62 7.24 -16.25 7.16
N PHE A 63 6.69 -15.21 7.77
CA PHE A 63 6.49 -15.14 9.22
C PHE A 63 5.10 -14.57 9.59
N PRO A 64 4.00 -15.12 9.03
CA PRO A 64 2.66 -14.54 9.24
C PRO A 64 2.25 -14.52 10.73
N GLU A 65 2.69 -15.50 11.53
CA GLU A 65 2.39 -15.55 12.97
C GLU A 65 3.17 -14.53 13.81
N ASN A 66 4.24 -13.96 13.25
CA ASN A 66 5.09 -12.94 13.88
C ASN A 66 5.15 -11.66 13.04
N HIS A 67 4.12 -11.45 12.23
CA HIS A 67 4.01 -10.27 11.36
C HIS A 67 4.19 -8.96 12.15
N CYS A 68 4.81 -7.98 11.52
CA CYS A 68 5.28 -6.71 12.07
C CYS A 68 6.46 -6.81 13.05
N TYR A 69 6.48 -7.80 13.92
CA TYR A 69 7.63 -7.99 14.85
C TYR A 69 8.86 -8.51 14.11
N LYS A 70 8.67 -9.46 13.18
CA LYS A 70 9.77 -9.98 12.39
C LYS A 70 10.31 -8.97 11.39
N SER A 71 9.47 -8.12 10.83
CA SER A 71 9.90 -6.97 10.04
C SER A 71 10.83 -6.07 10.84
N ALA A 72 10.51 -5.77 12.10
CA ALA A 72 11.37 -4.94 12.95
C ALA A 72 12.76 -5.56 13.21
N GLU A 73 12.84 -6.88 13.42
CA GLU A 73 14.12 -7.56 13.58
C GLU A 73 14.96 -7.47 12.28
N ILE A 74 14.35 -7.80 11.13
CA ILE A 74 15.02 -7.80 9.83
C ILE A 74 15.52 -6.40 9.47
N LEU A 75 14.69 -5.38 9.67
CA LEU A 75 15.03 -3.98 9.39
C LEU A 75 16.10 -3.47 10.35
N GLY A 76 16.04 -3.87 11.64
CA GLY A 76 17.07 -3.56 12.63
C GLY A 76 18.44 -4.16 12.25
N GLU A 77 18.47 -5.42 11.81
CA GLU A 77 19.69 -6.06 11.28
C GLU A 77 20.22 -5.40 10.02
N ALA A 78 19.33 -4.85 9.18
CA ALA A 78 19.68 -4.08 7.99
C ALA A 78 20.09 -2.62 8.31
N GLY A 79 20.10 -2.22 9.58
CA GLY A 79 20.56 -0.90 10.02
C GLY A 79 19.57 0.24 9.78
N TRP A 80 18.27 -0.07 9.64
CA TRP A 80 17.25 0.95 9.46
C TRP A 80 17.08 1.86 10.68
N PRO A 81 16.76 3.15 10.48
CA PRO A 81 16.40 4.06 11.56
C PRO A 81 15.19 3.56 12.37
N GLN A 82 15.24 3.74 13.69
CA GLN A 82 14.19 3.24 14.60
C GLN A 82 12.82 3.87 14.37
N ASP A 83 12.77 5.12 13.94
CA ASP A 83 11.55 5.82 13.55
C ASP A 83 10.86 5.17 12.35
N LEU A 84 11.63 4.70 11.36
CA LEU A 84 11.09 4.00 10.19
C LEU A 84 10.67 2.56 10.53
N ILE A 85 11.42 1.87 11.39
CA ILE A 85 11.03 0.55 11.90
C ILE A 85 9.70 0.65 12.64
N ARG A 86 9.58 1.65 13.53
CA ARG A 86 8.32 1.90 14.23
C ARG A 86 7.17 2.22 13.28
N ALA A 87 7.43 3.00 12.23
CA ALA A 87 6.42 3.31 11.23
C ALA A 87 5.92 2.05 10.51
N VAL A 88 6.83 1.14 10.15
CA VAL A 88 6.46 -0.17 9.58
C VAL A 88 5.60 -0.95 10.57
N GLN A 89 5.98 -1.06 11.83
CA GLN A 89 5.21 -1.82 12.82
C GLN A 89 3.81 -1.24 13.07
N SER A 90 3.67 0.08 13.00
CA SER A 90 2.41 0.76 13.35
C SER A 90 1.25 0.48 12.40
N HIS A 91 1.51 -0.03 11.16
CA HIS A 91 0.43 -0.39 10.26
C HIS A 91 -0.41 -1.57 10.77
N GLY A 92 0.19 -2.45 11.58
CA GLY A 92 -0.49 -3.58 12.20
C GLY A 92 -1.23 -3.26 13.51
N TRP A 93 -1.38 -1.99 13.87
CA TRP A 93 -2.02 -1.60 15.13
C TRP A 93 -3.44 -2.14 15.27
N GLY A 94 -3.70 -2.79 16.41
CA GLY A 94 -4.98 -3.42 16.69
C GLY A 94 -5.23 -4.75 15.96
N ILE A 95 -4.28 -5.20 15.13
CA ILE A 95 -4.31 -6.50 14.44
C ILE A 95 -3.21 -7.40 15.00
N CYS A 96 -1.95 -7.01 14.87
CA CYS A 96 -0.77 -7.80 15.23
C CYS A 96 0.21 -7.02 16.12
N THR A 97 0.04 -5.72 16.33
CA THR A 97 0.84 -4.91 17.25
C THR A 97 -0.01 -3.98 18.10
N ASP A 98 0.57 -3.50 19.24
CA ASP A 98 0.00 -2.45 20.07
C ASP A 98 0.60 -1.07 19.78
N ILE A 99 1.33 -0.94 18.65
CA ILE A 99 2.04 0.30 18.27
C ILE A 99 1.08 1.21 17.51
N GLU A 100 0.44 2.13 18.24
CA GLU A 100 -0.51 3.09 17.68
C GLU A 100 0.18 4.08 16.72
N PRO A 101 -0.39 4.34 15.50
CA PRO A 101 0.11 5.36 14.58
C PRO A 101 0.07 6.77 15.17
N GLN A 102 1.21 7.47 15.23
CA GLN A 102 1.33 8.81 15.83
C GLN A 102 1.66 9.87 14.80
N THR A 103 2.64 9.61 13.94
CA THR A 103 3.06 10.55 12.91
C THR A 103 2.12 10.53 11.71
N ARG A 104 2.19 11.57 10.88
CA ARG A 104 1.40 11.62 9.64
C ARG A 104 1.76 10.47 8.70
N LEU A 105 3.05 10.11 8.60
CA LEU A 105 3.52 8.94 7.84
C LEU A 105 2.83 7.66 8.30
N GLU A 106 2.86 7.38 9.61
CA GLU A 106 2.28 6.18 10.21
C GLU A 106 0.76 6.10 10.00
N LYS A 107 0.07 7.20 10.25
CA LYS A 107 -1.39 7.31 10.04
C LYS A 107 -1.77 7.10 8.58
N THR A 108 -0.93 7.61 7.66
CA THR A 108 -1.16 7.40 6.22
C THR A 108 -0.96 5.95 5.85
N LEU A 109 0.14 5.33 6.28
CA LEU A 109 0.39 3.92 6.01
C LEU A 109 -0.76 3.05 6.52
N TYR A 110 -1.19 3.24 7.76
CA TYR A 110 -2.33 2.55 8.37
C TYR A 110 -3.63 2.70 7.58
N ALA A 111 -3.89 3.91 7.04
CA ALA A 111 -5.11 4.20 6.30
C ALA A 111 -5.11 3.63 4.88
N VAL A 112 -3.95 3.62 4.18
CA VAL A 112 -3.88 3.30 2.76
C VAL A 112 -3.56 1.85 2.46
N ASP A 113 -2.95 1.13 3.39
CA ASP A 113 -2.60 -0.27 3.25
C ASP A 113 -3.82 -1.09 2.80
N GLU A 114 -4.81 -1.22 3.64
CA GLU A 114 -6.07 -1.92 3.35
C GLU A 114 -6.82 -1.32 2.15
N LEU A 115 -6.76 0.00 1.97
CA LEU A 115 -7.46 0.68 0.88
C LEU A 115 -6.86 0.34 -0.49
N THR A 116 -5.56 0.20 -0.60
CA THR A 116 -4.90 -0.22 -1.86
C THR A 116 -5.34 -1.62 -2.26
N GLY A 117 -5.50 -2.53 -1.29
CA GLY A 117 -6.04 -3.87 -1.50
C GLY A 117 -7.48 -3.83 -2.03
N LEU A 118 -8.35 -3.00 -1.42
CA LEU A 118 -9.71 -2.82 -1.89
C LEU A 118 -9.77 -2.29 -3.32
N ILE A 119 -8.99 -1.25 -3.65
CA ILE A 119 -8.96 -0.65 -4.99
C ILE A 119 -8.45 -1.65 -6.02
N THR A 120 -7.41 -2.43 -5.69
CA THR A 120 -6.90 -3.50 -6.52
C THR A 120 -7.97 -4.54 -6.82
N ALA A 121 -8.70 -4.99 -5.80
CA ALA A 121 -9.82 -5.92 -5.99
C ALA A 121 -10.92 -5.33 -6.89
N VAL A 122 -11.24 -4.04 -6.73
CA VAL A 122 -12.21 -3.34 -7.59
C VAL A 122 -11.73 -3.30 -9.05
N ALA A 123 -10.44 -3.04 -9.28
CA ALA A 123 -9.86 -3.03 -10.63
C ALA A 123 -9.95 -4.42 -11.29
N LEU A 124 -9.55 -5.47 -10.57
CA LEU A 124 -9.46 -6.83 -11.10
C LEU A 124 -10.80 -7.46 -11.49
N VAL A 125 -11.91 -7.05 -10.86
CA VAL A 125 -13.26 -7.54 -11.23
C VAL A 125 -13.91 -6.76 -12.37
N ARG A 126 -13.25 -5.73 -12.89
CA ARG A 126 -13.71 -5.03 -14.10
C ARG A 126 -13.37 -5.82 -15.36
N PRO A 127 -14.14 -5.68 -16.43
CA PRO A 127 -13.79 -6.31 -17.71
C PRO A 127 -12.41 -5.92 -18.23
N SER A 128 -12.03 -4.63 -18.05
CA SER A 128 -10.72 -4.11 -18.45
C SER A 128 -9.57 -4.55 -17.54
N LYS A 129 -9.85 -5.00 -16.32
CA LYS A 129 -8.85 -5.26 -15.27
C LYS A 129 -7.89 -4.07 -15.03
N SER A 130 -8.35 -2.86 -15.32
CA SER A 130 -7.56 -1.64 -15.24
C SER A 130 -7.99 -0.76 -14.06
N VAL A 131 -7.02 -0.30 -13.27
CA VAL A 131 -7.26 0.69 -12.24
C VAL A 131 -7.60 2.06 -12.85
N ARG A 132 -7.14 2.34 -14.08
CA ARG A 132 -7.45 3.58 -14.81
C ARG A 132 -8.96 3.80 -15.01
N ASP A 133 -9.74 2.71 -15.08
CA ASP A 133 -11.19 2.75 -15.25
C ASP A 133 -11.95 2.77 -13.92
N VAL A 134 -11.26 2.61 -12.80
CA VAL A 134 -11.89 2.66 -11.48
C VAL A 134 -12.21 4.12 -11.13
N LYS A 135 -13.44 4.37 -10.72
CA LYS A 135 -13.91 5.68 -10.24
C LYS A 135 -14.30 5.58 -8.77
N LEU A 136 -14.24 6.69 -8.05
CA LEU A 136 -14.68 6.80 -6.65
C LEU A 136 -16.02 6.07 -6.41
N LYS A 137 -17.02 6.33 -7.27
CA LYS A 137 -18.34 5.67 -7.16
C LYS A 137 -18.28 4.14 -7.25
N SER A 138 -17.30 3.58 -7.96
CA SER A 138 -17.13 2.13 -8.09
C SER A 138 -16.58 1.54 -6.79
N VAL A 139 -15.61 2.21 -6.17
CA VAL A 139 -15.08 1.83 -4.86
C VAL A 139 -16.17 1.93 -3.80
N LYS A 140 -16.91 3.03 -3.74
CA LYS A 140 -18.04 3.23 -2.80
C LYS A 140 -19.15 2.20 -2.95
N LYS A 141 -19.44 1.75 -4.18
CA LYS A 141 -20.40 0.66 -4.41
C LYS A 141 -19.90 -0.66 -3.81
N LYS A 142 -18.62 -0.97 -3.97
CA LYS A 142 -18.02 -2.21 -3.43
C LYS A 142 -17.75 -2.12 -1.93
N TRP A 143 -17.49 -0.92 -1.41
CA TRP A 143 -17.39 -0.66 0.02
C TRP A 143 -18.59 -1.18 0.82
N LYS A 144 -19.80 -0.98 0.31
CA LYS A 144 -21.05 -1.39 0.96
C LYS A 144 -21.28 -2.91 0.96
N ASN A 145 -20.50 -3.66 0.20
CA ASN A 145 -20.60 -5.12 0.13
C ASN A 145 -19.50 -5.76 0.98
N ALA A 146 -19.83 -6.17 2.20
CA ALA A 146 -18.86 -6.76 3.13
C ALA A 146 -18.23 -8.07 2.61
N ALA A 147 -18.95 -8.84 1.77
CA ALA A 147 -18.43 -10.06 1.17
C ALA A 147 -17.41 -9.79 0.04
N PHE A 148 -17.40 -8.59 -0.52
CA PHE A 148 -16.42 -8.21 -1.52
C PHE A 148 -15.10 -7.81 -0.86
N ALA A 149 -14.00 -8.43 -1.26
CA ALA A 149 -12.69 -8.26 -0.62
C ALA A 149 -12.82 -8.39 0.92
N ALA A 150 -13.32 -9.54 1.38
CA ALA A 150 -13.65 -9.77 2.77
C ALA A 150 -12.44 -9.70 3.72
N GLY A 151 -11.23 -9.87 3.21
CA GLY A 151 -9.98 -9.70 3.97
C GLY A 151 -9.61 -8.25 4.23
N VAL A 152 -10.26 -7.27 3.58
CA VAL A 152 -9.99 -5.84 3.78
C VAL A 152 -10.84 -5.28 4.91
N SER A 153 -10.22 -4.69 5.92
CA SER A 153 -10.92 -4.03 7.04
C SER A 153 -11.32 -2.60 6.67
N ARG A 154 -12.65 -2.37 6.53
CA ARG A 154 -13.21 -1.04 6.29
C ARG A 154 -13.10 -0.15 7.52
N GLU A 155 -13.13 -0.75 8.71
CA GLU A 155 -12.97 -0.07 9.99
C GLU A 155 -11.59 0.58 10.08
N ILE A 156 -10.53 -0.12 9.69
CA ILE A 156 -9.16 0.40 9.67
C ILE A 156 -9.05 1.59 8.72
N ILE A 157 -9.58 1.46 7.51
CA ILE A 157 -9.55 2.55 6.52
C ILE A 157 -10.31 3.78 7.05
N GLN A 158 -11.49 3.57 7.65
CA GLN A 158 -12.29 4.65 8.22
C GLN A 158 -11.57 5.32 9.40
N GLN A 159 -11.01 4.54 10.30
CA GLN A 159 -10.25 5.03 11.45
C GLN A 159 -8.99 5.80 10.99
N GLY A 160 -8.28 5.27 9.99
CA GLY A 160 -7.13 5.96 9.40
C GLY A 160 -7.51 7.30 8.75
N ALA A 161 -8.64 7.39 8.07
CA ALA A 161 -9.16 8.64 7.52
C ALA A 161 -9.44 9.67 8.64
N GLU A 162 -10.06 9.22 9.75
CA GLU A 162 -10.33 10.05 10.93
C GLU A 162 -9.04 10.54 11.60
N MET A 163 -8.02 9.66 11.75
CA MET A 163 -6.71 10.04 12.29
C MET A 163 -5.98 11.09 11.44
N LEU A 164 -6.21 11.08 10.13
CA LEU A 164 -5.66 12.04 9.17
C LEU A 164 -6.51 13.33 9.07
N GLU A 165 -7.65 13.38 9.77
CA GLU A 165 -8.65 14.45 9.62
C GLU A 165 -9.09 14.65 8.16
N MET A 166 -9.14 13.55 7.39
CA MET A 166 -9.45 13.53 5.98
C MET A 166 -10.81 12.85 5.73
N GLY A 167 -11.60 13.40 4.81
CA GLY A 167 -12.82 12.73 4.37
C GLY A 167 -12.52 11.39 3.68
N LEU A 168 -13.32 10.34 3.97
CA LEU A 168 -13.13 9.03 3.35
C LEU A 168 -13.15 9.09 1.81
N ASP A 169 -14.00 9.92 1.22
CA ASP A 169 -14.07 10.10 -0.23
C ASP A 169 -12.79 10.71 -0.79
N ASP A 170 -12.17 11.64 -0.06
CA ASP A 170 -10.91 12.27 -0.44
C ASP A 170 -9.75 11.28 -0.31
N LEU A 171 -9.70 10.50 0.77
CA LEU A 171 -8.71 9.44 0.95
C LEU A 171 -8.77 8.43 -0.20
N ILE A 172 -9.97 7.94 -0.55
CA ILE A 172 -10.17 7.02 -1.68
C ILE A 172 -9.74 7.69 -3.00
N GLN A 173 -10.10 8.95 -3.22
CA GLN A 173 -9.77 9.63 -4.47
C GLN A 173 -8.26 9.85 -4.63
N GLN A 174 -7.56 10.26 -3.58
CA GLN A 174 -6.10 10.44 -3.62
C GLN A 174 -5.38 9.10 -3.83
N THR A 175 -5.81 8.03 -3.14
CA THR A 175 -5.26 6.69 -3.35
C THR A 175 -5.50 6.20 -4.78
N LEU A 176 -6.69 6.41 -5.35
CA LEU A 176 -6.98 6.12 -6.76
C LEU A 176 -6.04 6.89 -7.70
N THR A 177 -5.85 8.18 -7.46
CA THR A 177 -4.97 9.03 -8.29
C THR A 177 -3.54 8.50 -8.30
N ALA A 178 -3.00 8.14 -7.13
CA ALA A 178 -1.67 7.55 -7.00
C ALA A 178 -1.54 6.25 -7.80
N MET A 179 -2.45 5.30 -7.59
CA MET A 179 -2.42 4.00 -8.25
C MET A 179 -2.65 4.10 -9.77
N GLN A 180 -3.52 5.01 -10.23
CA GLN A 180 -3.77 5.27 -11.66
C GLN A 180 -2.55 5.82 -12.37
N GLY A 181 -1.81 6.73 -11.71
CA GLY A 181 -0.56 7.29 -12.23
C GLY A 181 0.55 6.27 -12.45
N LYS A 182 0.49 5.13 -11.75
CA LYS A 182 1.50 4.05 -11.81
C LYS A 182 0.92 2.70 -12.24
N ALA A 183 -0.22 2.71 -12.92
CA ALA A 183 -0.97 1.50 -13.29
C ALA A 183 -0.13 0.40 -13.97
N GLU A 184 0.83 0.78 -14.82
CA GLU A 184 1.72 -0.17 -15.49
C GLU A 184 2.68 -0.86 -14.52
N ALA A 185 3.35 -0.09 -13.68
CA ALA A 185 4.27 -0.62 -12.67
C ALA A 185 3.55 -1.56 -11.67
N LEU A 186 2.27 -1.30 -11.40
CA LEU A 186 1.42 -2.12 -10.54
C LEU A 186 0.86 -3.36 -11.27
N GLY A 187 1.01 -3.47 -12.59
CA GLY A 187 0.37 -4.51 -13.40
C GLY A 187 -1.17 -4.39 -13.41
N LEU A 188 -1.69 -3.17 -13.27
CA LEU A 188 -3.10 -2.83 -13.25
C LEU A 188 -3.50 -1.88 -14.40
N SER A 189 -2.73 -1.88 -15.50
CA SER A 189 -3.04 -1.10 -16.72
C SER A 189 -4.19 -1.68 -17.54
N GLY A 190 -4.57 -2.93 -17.27
CA GLY A 190 -5.57 -3.66 -18.03
C GLY A 190 -4.97 -4.72 -18.95
N THR A 191 -5.81 -5.57 -19.51
CA THR A 191 -5.43 -6.44 -20.63
C THR A 191 -5.41 -5.58 -21.89
N GLU A 192 -4.32 -5.59 -22.64
CA GLU A 192 -4.36 -5.10 -24.02
C GLU A 192 -5.52 -5.83 -24.71
N SER A 193 -6.51 -5.10 -25.15
CA SER A 193 -7.51 -5.65 -26.07
C SER A 193 -6.73 -6.07 -27.31
N GLY A 194 -6.49 -7.37 -27.44
CA GLY A 194 -5.87 -7.94 -28.62
C GLY A 194 -6.61 -7.40 -29.83
N GLY A 195 -5.98 -6.51 -30.57
CA GLY A 195 -6.46 -6.13 -31.89
C GLY A 195 -6.55 -7.40 -32.70
N VAL A 196 -7.76 -7.91 -32.90
CA VAL A 196 -8.05 -8.79 -34.00
C VAL A 196 -7.93 -7.88 -35.22
N GLU A 197 -6.74 -7.85 -35.83
CA GLU A 197 -6.62 -7.44 -37.21
C GLU A 197 -7.44 -8.47 -38.02
N ALA A 198 -8.63 -8.05 -38.40
CA ALA A 198 -9.34 -8.66 -39.49
C ALA A 198 -8.49 -8.36 -40.73
N SER A 199 -7.68 -9.30 -41.15
CA SER A 199 -7.10 -9.28 -42.50
C SER A 199 -8.17 -9.53 -43.55
N PRO A 200 -8.08 -8.82 -44.68
CA PRO A 200 -9.09 -8.75 -45.72
C PRO A 200 -9.33 -10.07 -46.47
#